data_395fa8fdefab4826bc7ab57d837897ee
#
_entry.id   395fa8fdefab4826bc7ab57d837897ee
#
_cell.length_a   1.000
_cell.length_b   1.000
_cell.length_c   1.000
_cell.angle_alpha   90.00
_cell.angle_beta   90.00
_cell.angle_gamma   90.00
#
_symmetry.space_group_name_H-M   'P 1'
#
loop_
_entity.id
_entity.type
_entity.pdbx_description
1 polymer ?
#
loop_
_entity_poly.entity_id
_entity_poly.type
_entity_poly.pdbx_seq_one_letter_code
_entity_poly.pdbx_strand_id
1 'polypeptide(L)'
;MLDVQAIRKDFPILDHKIYDKPLIYFDNGATTQKPRQVVEKIENGYYNVNANIHRGVHFLSQAATEAHEEARKTVQHFLNARFSNEIIFTRGTTESINLIASSFTDECMSAGDEVIVSVMEHHSNIVPWQIQAARKGITLKVIPMNEKGELNLDEYRKLFSDKTRLVSVTHVSNVLGTVNPVKAM
;
A
#
# COMPACT_ATOMS: atom_id res chain seq x y z
N MET A 1 -25.00 10.06 -1.66
CA MET A 1 -24.74 9.41 -0.36
C MET A 1 -24.39 7.96 -0.65
N LEU A 2 -23.37 7.38 -0.01
CA LEU A 2 -22.95 6.00 -0.23
C LEU A 2 -24.03 5.03 0.28
N ASP A 3 -24.51 4.10 -0.55
CA ASP A 3 -25.44 3.06 -0.14
C ASP A 3 -24.69 1.92 0.55
N VAL A 4 -24.52 2.05 1.86
CA VAL A 4 -23.81 1.07 2.69
C VAL A 4 -24.49 -0.29 2.65
N GLN A 5 -25.83 -0.35 2.56
CA GLN A 5 -26.55 -1.62 2.56
C GLN A 5 -26.39 -2.38 1.23
N ALA A 6 -26.30 -1.66 0.11
CA ALA A 6 -25.98 -2.27 -1.17
C ALA A 6 -24.54 -2.83 -1.16
N ILE A 7 -23.56 -2.04 -0.69
CA ILE A 7 -22.16 -2.46 -0.60
C ILE A 7 -21.98 -3.69 0.32
N ARG A 8 -22.67 -3.73 1.46
CA ARG A 8 -22.59 -4.87 2.39
C ARG A 8 -22.96 -6.21 1.75
N LYS A 9 -23.84 -6.22 0.76
CA LYS A 9 -24.24 -7.45 0.03
C LYS A 9 -23.08 -8.09 -0.74
N ASP A 10 -22.05 -7.32 -1.07
CA ASP A 10 -20.86 -7.83 -1.72
C ASP A 10 -19.95 -8.63 -0.77
N PHE A 11 -20.20 -8.55 0.54
CA PHE A 11 -19.39 -9.19 1.58
C PHE A 11 -20.20 -10.24 2.35
N PRO A 12 -20.33 -11.47 1.86
CA PRO A 12 -21.16 -12.53 2.48
C PRO A 12 -20.80 -12.83 3.94
N ILE A 13 -19.56 -12.62 4.33
CA ILE A 13 -19.10 -12.82 5.70
C ILE A 13 -19.86 -11.94 6.70
N LEU A 14 -20.35 -10.77 6.27
CA LEU A 14 -21.08 -9.83 7.13
C LEU A 14 -22.51 -10.30 7.45
N ASP A 15 -22.99 -11.37 6.80
CA ASP A 15 -24.29 -12.00 7.09
C ASP A 15 -24.21 -12.98 8.28
N HIS A 16 -23.00 -13.31 8.74
CA HIS A 16 -22.82 -14.17 9.91
C HIS A 16 -23.38 -13.53 11.18
N LYS A 17 -23.95 -14.39 12.01
CA LYS A 17 -24.40 -14.02 13.37
C LYS A 17 -23.45 -14.62 14.39
N ILE A 18 -23.08 -13.80 15.36
CA ILE A 18 -22.26 -14.18 16.49
C ILE A 18 -23.12 -14.03 17.74
N TYR A 19 -23.40 -15.13 18.46
CA TYR A 19 -24.33 -15.15 19.58
C TYR A 19 -25.69 -14.50 19.24
N ASP A 20 -26.27 -14.92 18.08
CA ASP A 20 -27.53 -14.40 17.53
C ASP A 20 -27.58 -12.91 17.19
N LYS A 21 -26.44 -12.21 17.26
CA LYS A 21 -26.29 -10.82 16.86
C LYS A 21 -25.57 -10.69 15.53
N PRO A 22 -25.88 -9.65 14.72
CA PRO A 22 -25.12 -9.36 13.49
C PRO A 22 -23.63 -9.22 13.76
N LEU A 23 -22.79 -9.74 12.87
CA LEU A 23 -21.34 -9.55 12.94
C LEU A 23 -20.98 -8.07 12.87
N ILE A 24 -20.20 -7.61 13.84
CA ILE A 24 -19.52 -6.32 13.84
C ILE A 24 -18.02 -6.60 13.70
N TYR A 25 -17.39 -6.04 12.66
CA TYR A 25 -15.98 -6.26 12.35
C TYR A 25 -15.25 -4.93 12.17
N PHE A 26 -14.28 -4.63 13.03
CA PHE A 26 -13.52 -3.38 13.05
C PHE A 26 -12.02 -3.58 12.82
N ASP A 27 -11.59 -4.78 12.46
CA ASP A 27 -10.17 -5.12 12.31
C ASP A 27 -9.72 -5.15 10.82
N ASN A 28 -10.32 -4.32 9.97
CA ASN A 28 -9.92 -4.20 8.56
C ASN A 28 -8.49 -3.65 8.38
N GLY A 29 -7.95 -2.95 9.38
CA GLY A 29 -6.56 -2.48 9.38
C GLY A 29 -5.56 -3.64 9.36
N ALA A 30 -5.87 -4.75 10.02
CA ALA A 30 -5.06 -5.97 10.01
C ALA A 30 -5.45 -6.91 8.87
N THR A 31 -6.76 -7.16 8.69
CA THR A 31 -7.27 -8.09 7.68
C THR A 31 -8.57 -7.56 7.06
N THR A 32 -8.49 -7.04 5.85
CA THR A 32 -9.65 -6.57 5.10
C THR A 32 -10.50 -7.75 4.62
N GLN A 33 -11.81 -7.70 4.86
CA GLN A 33 -12.74 -8.68 4.31
C GLN A 33 -12.80 -8.59 2.78
N LYS A 34 -13.01 -9.74 2.13
CA LYS A 34 -12.97 -9.83 0.67
C LYS A 34 -14.38 -9.78 0.10
N PRO A 35 -14.66 -8.91 -0.86
CA PRO A 35 -15.92 -8.94 -1.57
C PRO A 35 -16.01 -10.19 -2.46
N ARG A 36 -17.24 -10.63 -2.73
CA ARG A 36 -17.55 -11.80 -3.55
C ARG A 36 -16.82 -11.79 -4.89
N GLN A 37 -16.81 -10.66 -5.56
CA GLN A 37 -16.20 -10.48 -6.89
C GLN A 37 -14.70 -10.81 -6.91
N VAL A 38 -13.98 -10.51 -5.82
CA VAL A 38 -12.55 -10.84 -5.69
C VAL A 38 -12.36 -12.34 -5.55
N VAL A 39 -13.17 -13.00 -4.71
CA VAL A 39 -13.08 -14.44 -4.49
C VAL A 39 -13.41 -15.21 -5.77
N GLU A 40 -14.53 -14.85 -6.42
CA GLU A 40 -14.97 -15.45 -7.68
C GLU A 40 -13.93 -15.26 -8.81
N LYS A 41 -13.25 -14.09 -8.85
CA LYS A 41 -12.20 -13.85 -9.85
C LYS A 41 -10.97 -14.73 -9.61
N ILE A 42 -10.60 -14.99 -8.37
CA ILE A 42 -9.50 -15.90 -8.01
C ILE A 42 -9.89 -17.34 -8.39
N GLU A 43 -11.09 -17.78 -8.02
CA GLU A 43 -11.62 -19.11 -8.34
C GLU A 43 -11.66 -19.34 -9.86
N ASN A 44 -12.23 -18.40 -10.61
CA ASN A 44 -12.25 -18.45 -12.06
C ASN A 44 -10.84 -18.47 -12.66
N GLY A 45 -9.90 -17.75 -12.09
CA GLY A 45 -8.51 -17.76 -12.52
C GLY A 45 -7.90 -19.17 -12.44
N TYR A 46 -8.10 -19.86 -11.33
CA TYR A 46 -7.60 -21.22 -11.15
C TYR A 46 -8.30 -22.26 -12.04
N TYR A 47 -9.62 -22.19 -12.21
CA TYR A 47 -10.36 -23.19 -12.93
C TYR A 47 -10.30 -23.04 -14.46
N ASN A 48 -10.18 -21.81 -14.97
CA ASN A 48 -10.40 -21.55 -16.39
C ASN A 48 -9.22 -20.94 -17.15
N VAL A 49 -8.29 -20.25 -16.46
CA VAL A 49 -7.19 -19.52 -17.13
C VAL A 49 -5.83 -19.71 -16.45
N ASN A 50 -5.66 -20.73 -15.61
CA ASN A 50 -4.43 -20.95 -14.86
C ASN A 50 -3.30 -21.40 -15.80
N ALA A 51 -2.42 -20.49 -16.16
CA ALA A 51 -1.25 -20.75 -16.97
C ALA A 51 -0.14 -19.74 -16.69
N ASN A 52 1.08 -20.07 -17.13
CA ASN A 52 2.23 -19.18 -17.04
C ASN A 52 2.04 -17.96 -17.97
N ILE A 53 2.19 -16.76 -17.42
CA ILE A 53 2.06 -15.52 -18.19
C ILE A 53 3.35 -15.21 -18.96
N HIS A 54 3.24 -14.50 -20.11
CA HIS A 54 4.32 -13.96 -20.95
C HIS A 54 5.27 -14.98 -21.61
N ARG A 55 5.16 -16.27 -21.34
CA ARG A 55 6.11 -17.28 -21.84
C ARG A 55 5.49 -18.42 -22.64
N GLY A 56 4.19 -18.60 -22.61
CA GLY A 56 3.52 -19.67 -23.33
C GLY A 56 2.94 -19.20 -24.65
N VAL A 57 2.97 -20.07 -25.65
CA VAL A 57 2.38 -19.81 -26.98
C VAL A 57 1.01 -20.46 -27.17
N HIS A 58 0.46 -21.08 -26.11
CA HIS A 58 -0.83 -21.73 -26.14
C HIS A 58 -1.94 -20.83 -25.59
N PHE A 59 -3.20 -21.16 -25.90
CA PHE A 59 -4.40 -20.39 -25.58
C PHE A 59 -4.47 -19.94 -24.11
N LEU A 60 -4.28 -20.85 -23.15
CA LEU A 60 -4.41 -20.50 -21.72
C LEU A 60 -3.34 -19.48 -21.29
N SER A 61 -2.11 -19.58 -21.82
CA SER A 61 -1.07 -18.60 -21.50
C SER A 61 -1.38 -17.21 -22.08
N GLN A 62 -1.96 -17.15 -23.26
CA GLN A 62 -2.40 -15.88 -23.86
C GLN A 62 -3.53 -15.28 -23.03
N ALA A 63 -4.56 -16.05 -22.70
CA ALA A 63 -5.70 -15.59 -21.87
C ALA A 63 -5.26 -15.12 -20.48
N ALA A 64 -4.34 -15.84 -19.83
CA ALA A 64 -3.81 -15.44 -18.54
C ALA A 64 -2.97 -14.14 -18.65
N THR A 65 -2.18 -13.99 -19.71
CA THR A 65 -1.39 -12.78 -19.97
C THR A 65 -2.30 -11.58 -20.21
N GLU A 66 -3.32 -11.72 -21.04
CA GLU A 66 -4.29 -10.66 -21.33
C GLU A 66 -5.00 -10.21 -20.05
N ALA A 67 -5.49 -11.16 -19.23
CA ALA A 67 -6.15 -10.86 -17.97
C ALA A 67 -5.21 -10.12 -16.97
N HIS A 68 -3.93 -10.51 -16.93
CA HIS A 68 -2.93 -9.86 -16.07
C HIS A 68 -2.64 -8.43 -16.53
N GLU A 69 -2.44 -8.20 -17.83
CA GLU A 69 -2.15 -6.87 -18.36
C GLU A 69 -3.37 -5.94 -18.31
N GLU A 70 -4.58 -6.46 -18.43
CA GLU A 70 -5.81 -5.69 -18.24
C GLU A 70 -5.95 -5.24 -16.77
N ALA A 71 -5.65 -6.11 -15.82
CA ALA A 71 -5.61 -5.76 -14.41
C ALA A 71 -4.55 -4.66 -14.14
N ARG A 72 -3.37 -4.75 -14.75
CA ARG A 72 -2.32 -3.73 -14.67
C ARG A 72 -2.80 -2.37 -15.18
N LYS A 73 -3.46 -2.33 -16.34
CA LYS A 73 -4.05 -1.10 -16.91
C LYS A 73 -5.13 -0.52 -16.00
N THR A 74 -5.96 -1.37 -15.40
CA THR A 74 -6.97 -0.93 -14.44
C THR A 74 -6.35 -0.22 -13.24
N VAL A 75 -5.30 -0.79 -12.67
CA VAL A 75 -4.55 -0.17 -11.55
C VAL A 75 -3.83 1.10 -12.02
N GLN A 76 -3.24 1.09 -13.21
CA GLN A 76 -2.62 2.27 -13.81
C GLN A 76 -3.60 3.45 -13.87
N HIS A 77 -4.81 3.24 -14.40
CA HIS A 77 -5.83 4.29 -14.47
C HIS A 77 -6.29 4.75 -13.08
N PHE A 78 -6.49 3.81 -12.15
CA PHE A 78 -6.89 4.14 -10.79
C PHE A 78 -5.87 5.02 -10.05
N LEU A 79 -4.58 4.74 -10.24
CA LEU A 79 -3.48 5.51 -9.66
C LEU A 79 -3.09 6.75 -10.48
N ASN A 80 -3.71 6.94 -11.65
CA ASN A 80 -3.36 8.00 -12.60
C ASN A 80 -1.87 7.95 -13.01
N ALA A 81 -1.31 6.75 -13.12
CA ALA A 81 0.05 6.56 -13.61
C ALA A 81 0.10 6.77 -15.13
N ARG A 82 1.21 7.32 -15.63
CA ARG A 82 1.36 7.67 -17.05
C ARG A 82 1.48 6.42 -17.93
N PHE A 83 2.23 5.41 -17.46
CA PHE A 83 2.51 4.20 -18.20
C PHE A 83 2.19 2.95 -17.39
N SER A 84 1.79 1.87 -18.05
CA SER A 84 1.47 0.60 -17.38
C SER A 84 2.71 -0.07 -16.73
N ASN A 85 3.92 0.18 -17.23
CA ASN A 85 5.16 -0.33 -16.65
C ASN A 85 5.56 0.36 -15.33
N GLU A 86 4.90 1.44 -14.94
CA GLU A 86 5.03 2.04 -13.60
C GLU A 86 4.32 1.21 -12.53
N ILE A 87 3.43 0.29 -12.92
CA ILE A 87 2.69 -0.56 -12.00
C ILE A 87 3.47 -1.86 -11.77
N ILE A 88 3.91 -2.05 -10.53
CA ILE A 88 4.60 -3.27 -10.09
C ILE A 88 3.71 -3.96 -9.04
N PHE A 89 3.26 -5.18 -9.35
CA PHE A 89 2.52 -5.99 -8.39
C PHE A 89 3.48 -6.66 -7.39
N THR A 90 3.19 -6.51 -6.11
CA THR A 90 3.93 -7.10 -5.00
C THR A 90 3.00 -7.90 -4.11
N ARG A 91 3.55 -8.65 -3.16
CA ARG A 91 2.75 -9.43 -2.18
C ARG A 91 2.12 -8.59 -1.08
N GLY A 92 2.44 -7.29 -1.01
CA GLY A 92 1.88 -6.35 -0.06
C GLY A 92 2.79 -5.17 0.24
N THR A 93 2.32 -4.25 1.08
CA THR A 93 2.99 -2.99 1.42
C THR A 93 4.42 -3.18 1.93
N THR A 94 4.65 -4.20 2.77
CA THR A 94 5.99 -4.49 3.30
C THR A 94 7.00 -4.77 2.18
N GLU A 95 6.62 -5.59 1.19
CA GLU A 95 7.50 -5.87 0.04
C GLU A 95 7.69 -4.61 -0.82
N SER A 96 6.62 -3.86 -1.07
CA SER A 96 6.68 -2.62 -1.86
C SER A 96 7.64 -1.60 -1.26
N ILE A 97 7.54 -1.35 0.06
CA ILE A 97 8.40 -0.39 0.72
C ILE A 97 9.84 -0.88 0.79
N ASN A 98 10.08 -2.17 1.05
CA ASN A 98 11.44 -2.73 1.00
C ASN A 98 12.08 -2.63 -0.39
N LEU A 99 11.30 -2.87 -1.45
CA LEU A 99 11.75 -2.71 -2.82
C LEU A 99 12.16 -1.26 -3.10
N ILE A 100 11.29 -0.30 -2.75
CA ILE A 100 11.59 1.13 -2.93
C ILE A 100 12.78 1.53 -2.06
N ALA A 101 12.79 1.17 -0.78
CA ALA A 101 13.86 1.55 0.13
C ALA A 101 15.23 1.06 -0.35
N SER A 102 15.31 -0.18 -0.86
CA SER A 102 16.55 -0.71 -1.38
C SER A 102 16.95 -0.04 -2.69
N SER A 103 16.08 -0.07 -3.71
CA SER A 103 16.41 0.42 -5.05
C SER A 103 16.65 1.93 -5.07
N PHE A 104 15.77 2.72 -4.41
CA PHE A 104 15.92 4.17 -4.38
C PHE A 104 17.17 4.61 -3.60
N THR A 105 17.45 3.95 -2.48
CA THR A 105 18.66 4.26 -1.71
C THR A 105 19.93 3.91 -2.50
N ASP A 106 19.90 2.79 -3.23
CA ASP A 106 21.08 2.39 -4.02
C ASP A 106 21.37 3.34 -5.19
N GLU A 107 20.34 3.78 -5.90
CA GLU A 107 20.48 4.57 -7.12
C GLU A 107 20.49 6.09 -6.87
N CYS A 108 19.78 6.58 -5.86
CA CYS A 108 19.47 8.00 -5.70
C CYS A 108 20.01 8.63 -4.42
N MET A 109 20.63 7.85 -3.51
CA MET A 109 21.07 8.37 -2.21
C MET A 109 22.53 8.06 -1.90
N SER A 110 23.16 8.98 -1.17
CA SER A 110 24.50 8.89 -0.63
C SER A 110 24.50 8.96 0.90
N ALA A 111 25.63 8.59 1.52
CA ALA A 111 25.79 8.75 2.97
C ALA A 111 25.55 10.19 3.41
N GLY A 112 24.73 10.35 4.46
CA GLY A 112 24.31 11.65 4.99
C GLY A 112 23.06 12.23 4.32
N ASP A 113 22.55 11.65 3.23
CA ASP A 113 21.23 12.01 2.71
C ASP A 113 20.12 11.61 3.69
N GLU A 114 18.95 12.25 3.58
CA GLU A 114 17.90 12.20 4.59
C GLU A 114 16.59 11.65 4.03
N VAL A 115 15.95 10.80 4.84
CA VAL A 115 14.57 10.35 4.65
C VAL A 115 13.72 10.84 5.82
N ILE A 116 12.58 11.46 5.52
CA ILE A 116 11.62 11.91 6.54
C ILE A 116 10.49 10.87 6.62
N VAL A 117 10.22 10.39 7.83
CA VAL A 117 9.08 9.51 8.14
C VAL A 117 8.24 10.13 9.24
N SER A 118 7.02 9.64 9.50
CA SER A 118 6.25 10.10 10.66
C SER A 118 6.41 9.16 11.86
N VAL A 119 6.14 9.69 13.06
CA VAL A 119 6.13 8.88 14.29
C VAL A 119 5.00 7.84 14.32
N MET A 120 3.96 8.01 13.50
CA MET A 120 2.79 7.13 13.44
C MET A 120 2.88 6.05 12.37
N GLU A 121 4.06 5.85 11.77
CA GLU A 121 4.23 4.85 10.71
C GLU A 121 4.07 3.42 11.24
N HIS A 122 3.48 2.57 10.40
CA HIS A 122 3.56 1.13 10.60
C HIS A 122 5.02 0.66 10.42
N HIS A 123 5.42 -0.40 11.11
CA HIS A 123 6.78 -0.96 11.03
C HIS A 123 7.25 -1.21 9.59
N SER A 124 6.33 -1.57 8.68
CA SER A 124 6.65 -1.73 7.25
C SER A 124 7.22 -0.47 6.59
N ASN A 125 6.94 0.72 7.15
CA ASN A 125 7.47 2.01 6.67
C ASN A 125 8.46 2.68 7.61
N ILE A 126 8.98 1.95 8.60
CA ILE A 126 10.08 2.40 9.46
C ILE A 126 11.30 1.51 9.25
N VAL A 127 11.14 0.20 9.46
CA VAL A 127 12.24 -0.77 9.49
C VAL A 127 13.05 -0.80 8.18
N PRO A 128 12.45 -0.77 6.97
CA PRO A 128 13.22 -0.73 5.74
C PRO A 128 14.19 0.46 5.69
N TRP A 129 13.75 1.64 6.11
CA TRP A 129 14.59 2.85 6.13
C TRP A 129 15.69 2.77 7.20
N GLN A 130 15.41 2.18 8.37
CA GLN A 130 16.42 1.92 9.39
C GLN A 130 17.52 0.97 8.88
N ILE A 131 17.14 -0.06 8.14
CA ILE A 131 18.08 -0.98 7.49
C ILE A 131 18.97 -0.22 6.50
N GLN A 132 18.37 0.67 5.67
CA GLN A 132 19.15 1.47 4.73
C GLN A 132 20.04 2.50 5.45
N ALA A 133 19.59 3.08 6.56
CA ALA A 133 20.40 3.95 7.38
C ALA A 133 21.65 3.24 7.91
N ALA A 134 21.50 2.03 8.42
CA ALA A 134 22.62 1.22 8.87
C ALA A 134 23.56 0.81 7.71
N ARG A 135 23.01 0.51 6.52
CA ARG A 135 23.76 0.00 5.36
C ARG A 135 24.48 1.11 4.59
N LYS A 136 23.84 2.24 4.37
CA LYS A 136 24.32 3.33 3.49
C LYS A 136 24.69 4.61 4.23
N GLY A 137 24.44 4.69 5.54
CA GLY A 137 24.72 5.90 6.32
C GLY A 137 23.76 7.06 6.03
N ILE A 138 22.54 6.77 5.55
CA ILE A 138 21.48 7.79 5.43
C ILE A 138 20.91 8.12 6.82
N THR A 139 20.30 9.30 6.94
CA THR A 139 19.72 9.78 8.20
C THR A 139 18.20 9.73 8.16
N LEU A 140 17.58 9.20 9.20
CA LEU A 140 16.13 9.25 9.37
C LEU A 140 15.75 10.45 10.23
N LYS A 141 14.81 11.25 9.73
CA LYS A 141 14.16 12.34 10.45
C LYS A 141 12.70 11.97 10.69
N VAL A 142 12.18 12.30 11.88
CA VAL A 142 10.85 11.86 12.29
C VAL A 142 9.95 13.07 12.54
N ILE A 143 8.80 13.11 11.86
CA ILE A 143 7.78 14.13 12.10
C ILE A 143 7.06 13.76 13.40
N PRO A 144 7.05 14.65 14.42
CA PRO A 144 6.32 14.40 15.66
C PRO A 144 4.81 14.56 15.46
N MET A 145 4.03 13.98 16.38
CA MET A 145 2.58 14.20 16.47
C MET A 145 2.22 14.88 17.79
N ASN A 146 1.04 15.50 17.82
CA ASN A 146 0.46 16.07 19.02
C ASN A 146 -0.34 15.01 19.81
N GLU A 147 -0.89 15.41 20.97
CA GLU A 147 -1.69 14.53 21.83
C GLU A 147 -3.03 14.08 21.19
N LYS A 148 -3.48 14.74 20.13
CA LYS A 148 -4.66 14.34 19.36
C LYS A 148 -4.35 13.31 18.26
N GLY A 149 -3.09 12.92 18.12
CA GLY A 149 -2.65 12.01 17.06
C GLY A 149 -2.55 12.64 15.67
N GLU A 150 -2.34 13.96 15.59
CA GLU A 150 -2.16 14.70 14.35
C GLU A 150 -0.69 15.06 14.16
N LEU A 151 -0.17 14.97 12.92
CA LEU A 151 1.22 15.36 12.62
C LEU A 151 1.44 16.86 12.81
N ASN A 152 2.56 17.22 13.43
CA ASN A 152 2.97 18.62 13.57
C ASN A 152 3.61 19.10 12.27
N LEU A 153 2.83 19.80 11.43
CA LEU A 153 3.27 20.28 10.13
C LEU A 153 4.31 21.41 10.22
N ASP A 154 4.35 22.17 11.30
CA ASP A 154 5.36 23.21 11.48
C ASP A 154 6.73 22.59 11.80
N GLU A 155 6.77 21.56 12.63
CA GLU A 155 8.00 20.77 12.85
C GLU A 155 8.40 20.00 11.57
N TYR A 156 7.43 19.44 10.82
CA TYR A 156 7.70 18.81 9.53
C TYR A 156 8.47 19.73 8.58
N ARG A 157 8.03 20.98 8.41
CA ARG A 157 8.71 21.95 7.53
C ARG A 157 10.14 22.24 7.94
N LYS A 158 10.45 22.19 9.24
CA LYS A 158 11.80 22.40 9.78
C LYS A 158 12.75 21.21 9.55
N LEU A 159 12.20 20.01 9.23
CA LEU A 159 13.03 18.84 8.99
C LEU A 159 13.75 18.88 7.63
N PHE A 160 13.28 19.69 6.69
CA PHE A 160 13.89 19.76 5.36
C PHE A 160 15.26 20.41 5.37
N SER A 161 16.16 19.83 4.58
CA SER A 161 17.48 20.38 4.27
C SER A 161 17.85 20.04 2.83
N ASP A 162 18.98 20.54 2.36
CA ASP A 162 19.53 20.22 1.03
C ASP A 162 19.85 18.73 0.85
N LYS A 163 19.87 17.96 1.94
CA LYS A 163 20.11 16.52 1.96
C LYS A 163 18.82 15.69 1.94
N THR A 164 17.67 16.30 2.10
CA THR A 164 16.39 15.57 2.09
C THR A 164 16.09 15.05 0.69
N ARG A 165 15.95 13.72 0.55
CA ARG A 165 15.68 13.04 -0.72
C ARG A 165 14.29 12.45 -0.81
N LEU A 166 13.72 12.08 0.33
CA LEU A 166 12.44 11.36 0.35
C LEU A 166 11.65 11.70 1.60
N VAL A 167 10.33 11.79 1.43
CA VAL A 167 9.35 11.79 2.51
C VAL A 167 8.48 10.55 2.33
N SER A 168 8.42 9.68 3.35
CA SER A 168 7.62 8.46 3.34
C SER A 168 6.69 8.43 4.54
N VAL A 169 5.40 8.73 4.31
CA VAL A 169 4.40 8.89 5.36
C VAL A 169 3.12 8.13 5.03
N THR A 170 2.46 7.60 6.05
CA THR A 170 1.14 6.99 5.91
C THR A 170 0.08 8.05 5.61
N HIS A 171 -0.83 7.77 4.65
CA HIS A 171 -1.97 8.66 4.40
C HIS A 171 -3.03 8.53 5.51
N VAL A 172 -3.32 7.29 5.93
CA VAL A 172 -4.25 7.01 7.01
C VAL A 172 -3.59 6.06 8.01
N SER A 173 -3.48 6.47 9.27
CA SER A 173 -2.90 5.63 10.31
C SER A 173 -3.77 4.40 10.55
N ASN A 174 -3.18 3.20 10.51
CA ASN A 174 -3.86 1.95 10.80
C ASN A 174 -4.22 1.79 12.29
N VAL A 175 -3.55 2.52 13.17
CA VAL A 175 -3.78 2.49 14.64
C VAL A 175 -4.74 3.60 15.07
N LEU A 176 -4.48 4.83 14.65
CA LEU A 176 -5.21 6.01 15.11
C LEU A 176 -6.41 6.36 14.22
N GLY A 177 -6.43 5.91 12.96
CA GLY A 177 -7.41 6.33 11.97
C GLY A 177 -7.24 7.77 11.49
N THR A 178 -6.22 8.47 11.96
CA THR A 178 -5.90 9.85 11.54
C THR A 178 -5.61 9.88 10.04
N VAL A 179 -6.29 10.78 9.33
CA VAL A 179 -6.06 11.06 7.90
C VAL A 179 -5.06 12.22 7.80
N ASN A 180 -3.85 11.92 7.37
CA ASN A 180 -2.81 12.92 7.20
C ASN A 180 -3.04 13.80 5.97
N PRO A 181 -2.77 15.11 6.04
CA PRO A 181 -3.01 16.05 4.95
C PRO A 181 -1.91 15.98 3.89
N VAL A 182 -1.72 14.80 3.27
CA VAL A 182 -0.60 14.54 2.33
C VAL A 182 -0.52 15.49 1.14
N LYS A 183 -1.65 16.14 0.77
CA LYS A 183 -1.64 17.18 -0.28
C LYS A 183 -1.02 18.51 0.18
N ALA A 184 -0.94 18.75 1.48
CA ALA A 184 -0.35 19.95 2.08
C ALA A 184 1.10 19.71 2.53
N MET A 185 1.52 18.46 2.54
CA MET A 185 2.88 18.02 2.83
C MET A 185 3.73 18.01 1.57
#